data_da292fb16b827e59a695ca865fe7462c
#
_entry.id   da292fb16b827e59a695ca865fe7462c
#
_cell.length_a   1.000
_cell.length_b   1.000
_cell.length_c   1.000
_cell.angle_alpha   90.00
_cell.angle_beta   90.00
_cell.angle_gamma   90.00
#
_symmetry.space_group_name_H-M   'P 1'
#
loop_
_entity.id
_entity.type
_entity.pdbx_description
1 polymer ?
#
loop_
_entity_poly.entity_id
_entity_poly.type
_entity_poly.pdbx_seq_one_letter_code
_entity_poly.pdbx_strand_id
1 'polypeptide(L)'
;MADGFTTTRSVPMPVRWGEKRYHSLDYALKSQFGEKVYRIALNGGMTCPNRDGKIGRGGCIFCSGMGSGDFAGSASFSICEQLAAGKAALQAKRPVHSYIAYFQAFTNTYAPVEYLEKIFTEQSLIPMSRYSPLQRVLTVCLMRP
;
A
#
# COMPACT_ATOMS: atom_id res chain seq x y z
N MET A 1 13.60 -25.28 -42.45
CA MET A 1 14.00 -24.83 -41.08
C MET A 1 12.74 -24.56 -40.34
N ALA A 2 12.41 -25.41 -39.38
CA ALA A 2 11.12 -25.38 -38.71
C ALA A 2 11.25 -24.56 -37.43
N ASP A 3 10.45 -23.50 -37.34
CA ASP A 3 10.40 -22.62 -36.21
C ASP A 3 9.73 -23.35 -35.02
N GLY A 4 10.55 -23.64 -34.02
CA GLY A 4 10.08 -24.20 -32.76
C GLY A 4 9.29 -23.17 -31.96
N PHE A 5 7.97 -23.07 -32.20
CA PHE A 5 7.04 -22.31 -31.37
C PHE A 5 6.88 -23.07 -30.03
N THR A 6 7.56 -22.59 -29.01
CA THR A 6 7.45 -23.14 -27.66
C THR A 6 6.05 -22.86 -27.14
N THR A 7 5.21 -23.88 -27.18
CA THR A 7 3.86 -23.82 -26.59
C THR A 7 4.00 -23.68 -25.09
N THR A 8 3.83 -22.46 -24.58
CA THR A 8 3.69 -22.20 -23.15
C THR A 8 2.49 -23.02 -22.64
N ARG A 9 2.75 -24.04 -21.85
CA ARG A 9 1.71 -24.79 -21.14
C ARG A 9 0.90 -23.79 -20.31
N SER A 10 -0.30 -23.49 -20.74
CA SER A 10 -1.26 -22.74 -19.92
C SER A 10 -1.59 -23.55 -18.68
N VAL A 11 -1.13 -23.09 -17.53
CA VAL A 11 -1.56 -23.67 -16.24
C VAL A 11 -3.07 -23.43 -16.12
N PRO A 12 -3.90 -24.47 -15.93
CA PRO A 12 -5.33 -24.28 -15.78
C PRO A 12 -5.60 -23.33 -14.62
N MET A 13 -6.25 -22.21 -14.87
CA MET A 13 -6.64 -21.28 -13.84
C MET A 13 -7.65 -21.94 -12.90
N PRO A 14 -7.47 -21.89 -11.58
CA PRO A 14 -8.44 -22.44 -10.66
C PRO A 14 -9.78 -21.73 -10.81
N VAL A 15 -10.88 -22.47 -10.84
CA VAL A 15 -12.26 -21.92 -10.99
C VAL A 15 -12.63 -21.03 -9.80
N ARG A 16 -11.97 -21.18 -8.66
CA ARG A 16 -12.17 -20.40 -7.44
C ARG A 16 -10.86 -20.15 -6.71
N TRP A 17 -10.76 -18.97 -6.10
CA TRP A 17 -9.68 -18.57 -5.18
C TRP A 17 -10.23 -18.51 -3.76
N GLY A 18 -10.15 -19.64 -3.04
CA GLY A 18 -10.91 -19.88 -1.83
C GLY A 18 -12.41 -19.91 -2.16
N GLU A 19 -13.22 -19.12 -1.47
CA GLU A 19 -14.67 -19.04 -1.70
C GLU A 19 -15.06 -18.08 -2.84
N LYS A 20 -14.11 -17.30 -3.36
CA LYS A 20 -14.37 -16.24 -4.35
C LYS A 20 -14.15 -16.73 -5.77
N ARG A 21 -14.94 -16.16 -6.71
CA ARG A 21 -14.80 -16.39 -8.14
C ARG A 21 -13.73 -15.51 -8.80
N TYR A 22 -13.05 -14.66 -8.04
CA TYR A 22 -11.99 -13.77 -8.52
C TYR A 22 -10.76 -13.86 -7.61
N HIS A 23 -9.59 -13.58 -8.18
CA HIS A 23 -8.33 -13.56 -7.45
C HIS A 23 -8.26 -12.30 -6.57
N SER A 24 -8.68 -12.42 -5.32
CA SER A 24 -8.67 -11.31 -4.38
C SER A 24 -7.28 -11.08 -3.80
N LEU A 25 -6.96 -9.82 -3.48
CA LEU A 25 -5.73 -9.47 -2.77
C LEU A 25 -5.59 -10.23 -1.44
N ASP A 26 -6.69 -10.40 -0.71
CA ASP A 26 -6.69 -11.18 0.55
C ASP A 26 -6.27 -12.64 0.32
N TYR A 27 -6.77 -13.25 -0.76
CA TYR A 27 -6.36 -14.62 -1.13
C TYR A 27 -4.88 -14.69 -1.51
N ALA A 28 -4.42 -13.77 -2.36
CA ALA A 28 -3.02 -13.72 -2.78
C ALA A 28 -2.07 -13.54 -1.59
N LEU A 29 -2.39 -12.60 -0.71
CA LEU A 29 -1.56 -12.32 0.47
C LEU A 29 -1.57 -13.50 1.45
N LYS A 30 -2.72 -14.13 1.70
CA LYS A 30 -2.79 -15.34 2.54
C LYS A 30 -2.01 -16.50 1.95
N SER A 31 -2.10 -16.69 0.63
CA SER A 31 -1.34 -17.76 -0.06
C SER A 31 0.17 -17.53 0.02
N GLN A 32 0.60 -16.26 -0.01
CA GLN A 32 2.02 -15.90 0.01
C GLN A 32 2.61 -15.88 1.43
N PHE A 33 1.85 -15.37 2.42
CA PHE A 33 2.35 -15.11 3.77
C PHE A 33 1.82 -16.07 4.84
N GLY A 34 0.87 -16.94 4.49
CA GLY A 34 0.26 -17.90 5.41
C GLY A 34 -0.77 -17.31 6.37
N GLU A 35 -0.94 -15.96 6.37
CA GLU A 35 -1.82 -15.26 7.28
C GLU A 35 -2.49 -14.04 6.63
N LYS A 36 -3.46 -13.48 7.32
CA LYS A 36 -4.12 -12.26 6.85
C LYS A 36 -3.23 -11.04 7.07
N VAL A 37 -3.03 -10.25 6.01
CA VAL A 37 -2.26 -9.02 6.03
C VAL A 37 -3.21 -7.83 6.05
N TYR A 38 -2.94 -6.84 6.92
CA TYR A 38 -3.78 -5.65 7.09
C TYR A 38 -3.07 -4.40 6.57
N ARG A 39 -3.84 -3.52 5.93
CA ARG A 39 -3.31 -2.23 5.46
C ARG A 39 -3.34 -1.20 6.57
N ILE A 40 -2.25 -0.43 6.68
CA ILE A 40 -2.18 0.81 7.45
C ILE A 40 -2.04 1.94 6.43
N ALA A 41 -3.05 2.80 6.36
CA ALA A 41 -3.05 3.93 5.44
C ALA A 41 -2.14 5.04 5.98
N LEU A 42 -1.20 5.48 5.15
CA LEU A 42 -0.21 6.49 5.46
C LEU A 42 -0.41 7.73 4.60
N ASN A 43 -0.11 8.88 5.18
CA ASN A 43 -0.08 10.15 4.50
C ASN A 43 1.36 10.66 4.41
N GLY A 44 1.91 10.67 3.21
CA GLY A 44 3.27 11.16 2.94
C GLY A 44 3.36 12.67 2.77
N GLY A 45 2.30 13.43 2.99
CA GLY A 45 2.31 14.90 2.87
C GLY A 45 2.35 15.42 1.42
N MET A 46 2.17 14.55 0.41
CA MET A 46 2.12 14.96 -0.99
C MET A 46 0.82 15.70 -1.32
N THR A 47 0.81 16.41 -2.45
CA THR A 47 -0.38 16.98 -3.05
C THR A 47 -0.72 16.32 -4.38
N CYS A 48 -1.53 16.94 -5.20
CA CYS A 48 -1.98 16.40 -6.49
C CYS A 48 -1.97 17.50 -7.55
N PRO A 49 -1.46 17.25 -8.77
CA PRO A 49 -1.45 18.25 -9.84
C PRO A 49 -2.84 18.67 -10.31
N ASN A 50 -3.88 17.86 -10.02
CA ASN A 50 -5.28 18.23 -10.26
C ASN A 50 -5.86 19.16 -9.18
N ARG A 51 -5.08 19.53 -8.16
CA ARG A 51 -5.52 20.39 -7.05
C ARG A 51 -4.65 21.63 -6.85
N ASP A 52 -3.35 21.54 -7.10
CA ASP A 52 -2.40 22.64 -6.86
C ASP A 52 -2.36 23.69 -7.98
N GLY A 53 -3.10 23.46 -9.05
CA GLY A 53 -3.21 24.37 -10.19
C GLY A 53 -2.32 24.06 -11.37
N LYS A 54 -1.46 23.02 -11.31
CA LYS A 54 -0.64 22.61 -12.47
C LYS A 54 -1.48 22.08 -13.62
N ILE A 55 -2.43 21.20 -13.32
CA ILE A 55 -3.36 20.63 -14.31
C ILE A 55 -4.78 21.12 -14.02
N GLY A 56 -5.17 21.18 -12.73
CA GLY A 56 -6.50 21.60 -12.29
C GLY A 56 -6.52 22.04 -10.84
N ARG A 57 -7.64 22.60 -10.39
CA ARG A 57 -7.81 23.11 -9.00
C ARG A 57 -8.88 22.38 -8.21
N GLY A 58 -9.84 21.77 -8.86
CA GLY A 58 -10.99 21.13 -8.21
C GLY A 58 -10.74 19.70 -7.71
N GLY A 59 -9.65 19.07 -8.16
CA GLY A 59 -9.42 17.65 -7.94
C GLY A 59 -10.31 16.76 -8.82
N CYS A 60 -10.19 15.45 -8.66
CA CYS A 60 -11.03 14.50 -9.38
C CYS A 60 -12.39 14.35 -8.70
N ILE A 61 -13.46 14.14 -9.49
CA ILE A 61 -14.85 14.03 -9.00
C ILE A 61 -15.06 12.90 -8.00
N PHE A 62 -14.20 11.90 -8.02
CA PHE A 62 -14.24 10.73 -7.13
C PHE A 62 -13.31 10.85 -5.91
N CYS A 63 -12.57 11.94 -5.78
CA CYS A 63 -11.66 12.17 -4.64
C CYS A 63 -12.35 13.01 -3.56
N SER A 64 -12.25 12.56 -2.30
CA SER A 64 -12.62 13.38 -1.15
C SER A 64 -11.72 14.62 -1.02
N GLY A 65 -12.11 15.55 -0.16
CA GLY A 65 -11.29 16.72 0.20
C GLY A 65 -9.88 16.35 0.66
N MET A 66 -9.73 15.19 1.30
CA MET A 66 -8.45 14.65 1.78
C MET A 66 -7.70 13.80 0.74
N GLY A 67 -8.03 13.93 -0.56
CA GLY A 67 -7.34 13.18 -1.62
C GLY A 67 -7.52 11.66 -1.51
N SER A 68 -8.68 11.21 -1.06
CA SER A 68 -9.00 9.80 -0.73
C SER A 68 -8.18 9.24 0.44
N GLY A 69 -7.61 10.11 1.26
CA GLY A 69 -6.82 9.80 2.45
C GLY A 69 -7.57 9.95 3.78
N ASP A 70 -8.91 9.88 3.76
CA ASP A 70 -9.77 10.14 4.92
C ASP A 70 -9.45 9.23 6.14
N PHE A 71 -8.89 8.06 5.90
CA PHE A 71 -8.47 7.11 6.93
C PHE A 71 -6.95 6.99 7.06
N ALA A 72 -6.18 7.85 6.39
CA ALA A 72 -4.74 7.88 6.53
C ALA A 72 -4.33 8.64 7.80
N GLY A 73 -3.11 8.38 8.28
CA GLY A 73 -2.52 9.15 9.36
C GLY A 73 -2.39 10.63 9.01
N SER A 74 -2.18 11.48 10.01
CA SER A 74 -1.91 12.90 9.78
C SER A 74 -0.53 13.10 9.17
N ALA A 75 -0.43 13.96 8.15
CA ALA A 75 0.86 14.34 7.56
C ALA A 75 1.78 15.12 8.53
N SER A 76 1.29 15.56 9.69
CA SER A 76 2.10 16.18 10.75
C SER A 76 2.94 15.17 11.53
N PHE A 77 2.60 13.89 11.45
CA PHE A 77 3.35 12.81 12.08
C PHE A 77 4.34 12.16 11.09
N SER A 78 5.48 11.73 11.59
CA SER A 78 6.41 10.90 10.82
C SER A 78 5.75 9.60 10.35
N ILE A 79 6.30 8.97 9.33
CA ILE A 79 5.80 7.68 8.84
C ILE A 79 5.88 6.61 9.94
N CYS A 80 6.92 6.66 10.78
CA CYS A 80 7.07 5.76 11.92
C CYS A 80 5.94 5.92 12.94
N GLU A 81 5.57 7.14 13.29
CA GLU A 81 4.48 7.43 14.22
C GLU A 81 3.12 7.01 13.66
N GLN A 82 2.86 7.29 12.38
CA GLN A 82 1.65 6.85 11.70
C GLN A 82 1.53 5.32 11.68
N LEU A 83 2.62 4.61 11.41
CA LEU A 83 2.64 3.15 11.44
C LEU A 83 2.41 2.61 12.86
N ALA A 84 3.05 3.20 13.87
CA ALA A 84 2.88 2.80 15.27
C ALA A 84 1.43 2.97 15.72
N ALA A 85 0.81 4.12 15.42
CA ALA A 85 -0.58 4.39 15.74
C ALA A 85 -1.53 3.44 15.00
N GLY A 86 -1.31 3.20 13.71
CA GLY A 86 -2.10 2.28 12.90
C GLY A 86 -2.03 0.83 13.39
N LYS A 87 -0.84 0.36 13.80
CA LYS A 87 -0.64 -0.96 14.41
C LYS A 87 -1.40 -1.06 15.73
N ALA A 88 -1.25 -0.09 16.62
CA ALA A 88 -1.95 -0.08 17.91
C ALA A 88 -3.47 -0.15 17.73
N ALA A 89 -4.02 0.65 16.80
CA ALA A 89 -5.46 0.65 16.50
C ALA A 89 -5.97 -0.68 15.93
N LEU A 90 -5.15 -1.40 15.15
CA LEU A 90 -5.51 -2.72 14.63
C LEU A 90 -5.40 -3.80 15.71
N GLN A 91 -4.34 -3.79 16.50
CA GLN A 91 -4.11 -4.75 17.58
C GLN A 91 -5.15 -4.67 18.69
N ALA A 92 -5.66 -3.47 18.97
CA ALA A 92 -6.76 -3.28 19.94
C ALA A 92 -8.06 -4.01 19.52
N LYS A 93 -8.22 -4.30 18.22
CA LYS A 93 -9.43 -4.96 17.69
C LYS A 93 -9.26 -6.46 17.50
N ARG A 94 -8.04 -6.93 17.20
CA ARG A 94 -7.74 -8.33 16.89
C ARG A 94 -6.24 -8.59 16.87
N PRO A 95 -5.77 -9.83 17.10
CA PRO A 95 -4.36 -10.16 16.92
C PRO A 95 -3.99 -10.00 15.42
N VAL A 96 -2.99 -9.19 15.14
CA VAL A 96 -2.47 -8.93 13.78
C VAL A 96 -0.95 -8.93 13.83
N HIS A 97 -0.32 -9.65 12.89
CA HIS A 97 1.13 -9.80 12.84
C HIS A 97 1.74 -9.23 11.57
N SER A 98 0.99 -9.24 10.45
CA SER A 98 1.46 -8.76 9.15
C SER A 98 0.70 -7.54 8.67
N TYR A 99 1.45 -6.54 8.16
CA TYR A 99 0.92 -5.25 7.75
C TYR A 99 1.45 -4.84 6.38
N ILE A 100 0.65 -4.06 5.66
CA ILE A 100 1.07 -3.30 4.47
C ILE A 100 1.09 -1.83 4.82
N ALA A 101 2.25 -1.18 4.68
CA ALA A 101 2.36 0.26 4.67
C ALA A 101 1.83 0.78 3.32
N TYR A 102 0.70 1.50 3.35
CA TYR A 102 -0.04 1.87 2.15
C TYR A 102 -0.19 3.39 2.08
N PHE A 103 0.58 4.01 1.21
CA PHE A 103 0.45 5.44 0.94
C PHE A 103 -0.80 5.70 0.11
N GLN A 104 -1.76 6.42 0.65
CA GLN A 104 -3.07 6.59 0.03
C GLN A 104 -3.44 8.03 -0.27
N ALA A 105 -3.07 9.00 0.55
CA ALA A 105 -3.46 10.39 0.38
C ALA A 105 -2.85 11.01 -0.89
N PHE A 106 -3.67 11.62 -1.74
CA PHE A 106 -3.27 12.37 -2.94
C PHE A 106 -2.49 11.56 -3.99
N THR A 107 -1.46 12.15 -4.61
CA THR A 107 -0.60 11.51 -5.61
C THR A 107 0.76 11.21 -4.99
N ASN A 108 0.99 9.98 -4.61
CA ASN A 108 2.11 9.56 -3.76
C ASN A 108 3.50 9.60 -4.41
N THR A 109 3.61 10.01 -5.66
CA THR A 109 4.87 10.25 -6.37
C THR A 109 5.01 11.70 -6.81
N TYR A 110 4.09 12.56 -6.37
CA TYR A 110 4.08 13.97 -6.75
C TYR A 110 4.77 14.83 -5.70
N ALA A 111 6.10 14.70 -5.66
CA ALA A 111 7.01 15.47 -4.83
C ALA A 111 8.42 15.44 -5.44
N PRO A 112 9.36 16.28 -5.01
CA PRO A 112 10.76 16.17 -5.38
C PRO A 112 11.33 14.79 -5.03
N VAL A 113 12.27 14.30 -5.85
CA VAL A 113 12.83 12.94 -5.71
C VAL A 113 13.47 12.75 -4.34
N GLU A 114 14.19 13.76 -3.85
CA GLU A 114 14.86 13.75 -2.55
C GLU A 114 13.87 13.58 -1.39
N TYR A 115 12.69 14.20 -1.53
CA TYR A 115 11.61 14.06 -0.55
C TYR A 115 11.00 12.65 -0.57
N LEU A 116 10.76 12.11 -1.76
CA LEU A 116 10.25 10.74 -1.94
C LEU A 116 11.23 9.71 -1.40
N GLU A 117 12.51 9.87 -1.72
CA GLU A 117 13.58 9.01 -1.21
C GLU A 117 13.61 9.02 0.33
N LYS A 118 13.56 10.21 0.94
CA LYS A 118 13.50 10.33 2.41
C LYS A 118 12.33 9.57 3.00
N ILE A 119 11.11 9.80 2.52
CA ILE A 119 9.88 9.19 3.08
C ILE A 119 9.86 7.67 2.88
N PHE A 120 10.24 7.20 1.70
CA PHE A 120 10.22 5.76 1.43
C PHE A 120 11.38 5.02 2.10
N THR A 121 12.53 5.68 2.28
CA THR A 121 13.66 5.13 3.05
C THR A 121 13.35 5.09 4.54
N GLU A 122 12.76 6.16 5.11
CA GLU A 122 12.34 6.19 6.51
C GLU A 122 11.45 4.99 6.85
N GLN A 123 10.50 4.68 5.99
CA GLN A 123 9.63 3.52 6.14
C GLN A 123 10.38 2.19 6.03
N SER A 124 11.38 2.09 5.12
CA SER A 124 12.18 0.88 4.91
C SER A 124 13.18 0.62 6.03
N LEU A 125 13.65 1.68 6.70
CA LEU A 125 14.60 1.63 7.80
C LEU A 125 13.94 1.36 9.17
N ILE A 126 12.60 1.17 9.22
CA ILE A 126 11.96 0.78 10.49
C ILE A 126 12.54 -0.59 10.89
N PRO A 127 13.39 -0.63 11.95
CA PRO A 127 14.06 -1.87 12.29
C PRO A 127 13.03 -2.93 12.66
N MET A 128 13.11 -4.07 12.03
CA MET A 128 12.34 -5.26 12.43
C MET A 128 12.61 -5.65 13.89
N SER A 129 13.72 -5.15 14.46
CA SER A 129 14.13 -5.40 15.86
C SER A 129 13.24 -4.74 16.92
N ARG A 130 12.45 -3.71 16.58
CA ARG A 130 11.45 -3.11 17.51
C ARG A 130 10.13 -3.86 17.53
N TYR A 131 9.95 -4.81 16.63
CA TYR A 131 8.74 -5.60 16.51
C TYR A 131 9.10 -7.07 16.61
N SER A 132 8.22 -7.87 17.18
CA SER A 132 8.36 -9.32 17.24
C SER A 132 8.80 -9.86 15.87
N PRO A 133 9.68 -10.87 15.79
CA PRO A 133 10.14 -11.47 14.53
C PRO A 133 9.00 -11.98 13.63
N LEU A 134 7.78 -12.02 14.15
CA LEU A 134 6.56 -12.38 13.42
C LEU A 134 5.87 -11.20 12.72
N GLN A 135 6.34 -9.95 12.90
CA GLN A 135 5.69 -8.79 12.27
C GLN A 135 6.40 -8.41 10.97
N ARG A 136 5.67 -8.47 9.87
CA ARG A 136 6.15 -8.09 8.53
C ARG A 136 5.47 -6.80 8.08
N VAL A 137 6.24 -5.88 7.52
CA VAL A 137 5.73 -4.68 6.86
C VAL A 137 6.07 -4.75 5.38
N LEU A 138 5.06 -4.66 4.55
CA LEU A 138 5.18 -4.60 3.10
C LEU A 138 4.87 -3.18 2.66
N THR A 139 5.69 -2.62 1.79
CA THR A 139 5.43 -1.29 1.22
C THR A 139 4.68 -1.42 -0.08
N VAL A 140 3.56 -0.73 -0.19
CA VAL A 140 2.83 -0.55 -1.45
C VAL A 140 2.64 0.94 -1.69
N CYS A 141 3.25 1.44 -2.75
CA CYS A 141 2.98 2.77 -3.27
C CYS A 141 2.10 2.60 -4.51
N LEU A 142 0.88 3.13 -4.48
CA LEU A 142 0.06 3.21 -5.67
C LEU A 142 0.54 4.39 -6.52
N MET A 143 1.23 4.06 -7.62
CA MET A 143 1.35 4.99 -8.73
C MET A 143 -0.02 5.06 -9.40
N ARG A 144 -0.63 6.24 -9.41
CA ARG A 144 -1.74 6.52 -10.32
C ARG A 144 -1.13 7.09 -11.60
N PRO A 145 -1.54 6.60 -12.78
CA PRO A 145 -1.12 7.16 -14.06
C PRO A 145 -1.60 8.60 -14.22
#